data_5ec1d9d6fb0f316d0e1c184e8ff05aa9
#
_entry.id   5ec1d9d6fb0f316d0e1c184e8ff05aa9
#
_cell.length_a   1.000
_cell.length_b   1.000
_cell.length_c   1.000
_cell.angle_alpha   90.00
_cell.angle_beta   90.00
_cell.angle_gamma   90.00
#
_symmetry.space_group_name_H-M   'P 1'
#
loop_
_entity.id
_entity.type
_entity.pdbx_description
1 polymer ?
#
loop_
_entity_poly.entity_id
_entity_poly.type
_entity_poly.pdbx_seq_one_letter_code
_entity_poly.pdbx_strand_id
1 'polypeptide(L)'
;MKRFARLLIRILVVSFIIISGNLLIKGVPLIGRPNTERIERVEIKHSGYPGDIKEFSDEKNIELATALLGYLNYSPLKGLSDDAQLIQITYIMDDGSEYEVIANNYTVWWNGKPRALKDDNTFVKMCTAVFFASNE
;
A
#
# COMPACT_ATOMS: atom_id res chain seq x y z
N MET A 1 14.87 -11.72 -42.65
CA MET A 1 15.35 -11.41 -41.28
C MET A 1 15.15 -9.94 -40.89
N LYS A 2 15.57 -8.97 -41.69
CA LYS A 2 15.38 -7.54 -41.34
C LYS A 2 13.90 -7.11 -41.17
N ARG A 3 12.97 -7.70 -41.91
CA ARG A 3 11.52 -7.41 -41.79
C ARG A 3 10.94 -7.99 -40.51
N PHE A 4 11.35 -9.18 -40.14
CA PHE A 4 10.91 -9.84 -38.92
C PHE A 4 11.40 -9.09 -37.67
N ALA A 5 12.68 -8.69 -37.65
CA ALA A 5 13.22 -7.90 -36.54
C ALA A 5 12.50 -6.56 -36.36
N ARG A 6 12.18 -5.87 -37.49
CA ARG A 6 11.41 -4.62 -37.40
C ARG A 6 10.00 -4.81 -36.87
N LEU A 7 9.32 -5.91 -37.23
CA LEU A 7 8.00 -6.24 -36.72
C LEU A 7 8.07 -6.49 -35.23
N LEU A 8 9.06 -7.25 -34.78
CA LEU A 8 9.26 -7.60 -33.37
C LEU A 8 9.51 -6.34 -32.51
N ILE A 9 10.35 -5.43 -32.99
CA ILE A 9 10.61 -4.15 -32.34
C ILE A 9 9.33 -3.31 -32.22
N ARG A 10 8.51 -3.26 -33.28
CA ARG A 10 7.24 -2.52 -33.24
C ARG A 10 6.28 -3.10 -32.21
N ILE A 11 6.17 -4.42 -32.12
CA ILE A 11 5.33 -5.09 -31.13
C ILE A 11 5.82 -4.76 -29.71
N LEU A 12 7.13 -4.82 -29.47
CA LEU A 12 7.71 -4.49 -28.17
C LEU A 12 7.44 -3.03 -27.75
N VAL A 13 7.59 -2.08 -28.70
CA VAL A 13 7.33 -0.66 -28.44
C VAL A 13 5.86 -0.41 -28.10
N VAL A 14 4.94 -1.00 -28.88
CA VAL A 14 3.49 -0.86 -28.64
C VAL A 14 3.12 -1.47 -27.30
N SER A 15 3.62 -2.67 -26.99
CA SER A 15 3.39 -3.32 -25.71
C SER A 15 3.90 -2.48 -24.53
N PHE A 16 5.09 -1.90 -24.67
CA PHE A 16 5.67 -1.01 -23.65
C PHE A 16 4.80 0.24 -23.41
N ILE A 17 4.30 0.86 -24.48
CA ILE A 17 3.42 2.04 -24.38
C ILE A 17 2.10 1.68 -23.66
N ILE A 18 1.50 0.54 -24.01
CA ILE A 18 0.25 0.09 -23.39
C ILE A 18 0.46 -0.19 -21.90
N ILE A 19 1.51 -0.92 -21.53
CA ILE A 19 1.83 -1.25 -20.15
C ILE A 19 2.11 0.01 -19.34
N SER A 20 2.95 0.91 -19.87
CA SER A 20 3.29 2.17 -19.21
C SER A 20 2.07 3.07 -19.02
N GLY A 21 1.22 3.19 -20.04
CA GLY A 21 -0.03 3.95 -19.96
C GLY A 21 -0.98 3.38 -18.91
N ASN A 22 -1.10 2.07 -18.83
CA ASN A 22 -1.95 1.40 -17.84
C ASN A 22 -1.46 1.63 -16.41
N LEU A 23 -0.15 1.56 -16.18
CA LEU A 23 0.46 1.85 -14.88
C LEU A 23 0.26 3.32 -14.45
N LEU A 24 0.33 4.26 -15.39
CA LEU A 24 0.11 5.68 -15.11
C LEU A 24 -1.35 5.97 -14.74
N ILE A 25 -2.30 5.28 -15.36
CA ILE A 25 -3.74 5.47 -15.11
C ILE A 25 -4.17 4.77 -13.83
N LYS A 26 -3.80 3.52 -13.65
CA LYS A 26 -4.24 2.69 -12.51
C LYS A 26 -3.37 2.82 -11.25
N GLY A 27 -2.20 3.42 -11.39
CA GLY A 27 -1.18 3.43 -10.35
C GLY A 27 -0.35 2.14 -10.33
N VAL A 28 0.77 2.19 -9.64
CA VAL A 28 1.68 1.07 -9.47
C VAL A 28 1.43 0.41 -8.12
N PRO A 29 1.17 -0.91 -8.07
CA PRO A 29 1.01 -1.61 -6.80
C PRO A 29 2.32 -1.60 -6.01
N LEU A 30 2.21 -1.48 -4.68
CA LEU A 30 3.35 -1.61 -3.79
C LEU A 30 3.77 -3.08 -3.69
N ILE A 31 5.05 -3.33 -3.90
CA ILE A 31 5.63 -4.68 -3.89
C ILE A 31 6.30 -4.93 -2.53
N GLY A 32 6.33 -6.18 -2.10
CA GLY A 32 7.02 -6.59 -0.89
C GLY A 32 6.13 -6.62 0.35
N ARG A 33 4.85 -6.94 0.16
CA ARG A 33 3.94 -7.18 1.29
C ARG A 33 4.49 -8.29 2.19
N PRO A 34 4.32 -8.16 3.52
CA PRO A 34 4.72 -9.22 4.43
C PRO A 34 3.92 -10.50 4.17
N ASN A 35 4.56 -11.64 4.37
CA ASN A 35 3.88 -12.93 4.26
C ASN A 35 2.93 -13.10 5.46
N THR A 36 1.63 -13.22 5.19
CA THR A 36 0.58 -13.31 6.19
C THR A 36 0.82 -14.46 7.19
N GLU A 37 1.32 -15.60 6.72
CA GLU A 37 1.60 -16.78 7.56
C GLU A 37 2.71 -16.54 8.58
N ARG A 38 3.58 -15.56 8.34
CA ARG A 38 4.70 -15.21 9.22
C ARG A 38 4.42 -14.05 10.14
N ILE A 39 3.24 -13.43 10.03
CA ILE A 39 2.84 -12.31 10.89
C ILE A 39 2.31 -12.89 12.21
N GLU A 40 2.93 -12.51 13.31
CA GLU A 40 2.50 -12.90 14.65
C GLU A 40 1.46 -11.94 15.21
N ARG A 41 1.63 -10.63 14.94
CA ARG A 41 0.80 -9.59 15.53
C ARG A 41 0.76 -8.36 14.61
N VAL A 42 -0.36 -7.65 14.63
CA VAL A 42 -0.52 -6.36 13.94
C VAL A 42 -0.94 -5.30 14.94
N GLU A 43 -0.25 -4.17 14.93
CA GLU A 43 -0.64 -2.97 15.70
C GLU A 43 -1.06 -1.85 14.75
N ILE A 44 -2.19 -1.19 15.05
CA ILE A 44 -2.72 -0.10 14.25
C ILE A 44 -2.95 1.11 15.14
N LYS A 45 -2.34 2.24 14.78
CA LYS A 45 -2.51 3.54 15.42
C LYS A 45 -3.13 4.52 14.44
N HIS A 46 -4.04 5.34 14.92
CA HIS A 46 -4.69 6.39 14.15
C HIS A 46 -4.62 7.72 14.90
N SER A 47 -4.19 8.79 14.24
CA SER A 47 -4.03 10.11 14.89
C SER A 47 -5.36 10.72 15.37
N GLY A 48 -6.48 10.38 14.72
CA GLY A 48 -7.82 10.80 15.12
C GLY A 48 -8.39 10.06 16.35
N TYR A 49 -7.74 8.99 16.78
CA TYR A 49 -8.14 8.16 17.91
C TYR A 49 -6.95 7.94 18.86
N PRO A 50 -6.41 9.03 19.47
CA PRO A 50 -5.23 8.92 20.31
C PRO A 50 -5.51 8.04 21.52
N GLY A 51 -4.58 7.14 21.82
CA GLY A 51 -4.71 6.17 22.92
C GLY A 51 -5.51 4.91 22.58
N ASP A 52 -6.22 4.87 21.45
CA ASP A 52 -6.92 3.67 20.98
C ASP A 52 -6.03 2.91 20.00
N ILE A 53 -5.08 2.14 20.53
CA ILE A 53 -4.20 1.30 19.75
C ILE A 53 -4.88 -0.04 19.53
N LYS A 54 -5.12 -0.39 18.28
CA LYS A 54 -5.65 -1.70 17.90
C LYS A 54 -4.52 -2.71 17.78
N GLU A 55 -4.67 -3.83 18.44
CA GLU A 55 -3.71 -4.93 18.40
C GLU A 55 -4.43 -6.23 18.10
N PHE A 56 -3.96 -6.98 17.11
CA PHE A 56 -4.57 -8.22 16.65
C PHE A 56 -3.55 -9.31 16.52
N SER A 57 -3.86 -10.49 17.06
CA SER A 57 -3.06 -11.72 16.91
C SER A 57 -3.85 -12.85 16.26
N ASP A 58 -5.14 -12.65 15.99
CA ASP A 58 -5.99 -13.64 15.32
C ASP A 58 -5.82 -13.60 13.81
N GLU A 59 -5.90 -14.76 13.19
CA GLU A 59 -5.71 -14.96 11.76
C GLU A 59 -6.61 -14.07 10.91
N LYS A 60 -7.89 -13.97 11.26
CA LYS A 60 -8.88 -13.18 10.52
C LYS A 60 -8.51 -11.71 10.41
N ASN A 61 -8.14 -11.08 11.54
CA ASN A 61 -7.77 -9.66 11.53
C ASN A 61 -6.39 -9.41 10.92
N ILE A 62 -5.46 -10.36 11.05
CA ILE A 62 -4.17 -10.31 10.36
C ILE A 62 -4.36 -10.37 8.85
N GLU A 63 -5.18 -11.29 8.35
CA GLU A 63 -5.52 -11.37 6.92
C GLU A 63 -6.20 -10.10 6.42
N LEU A 64 -7.13 -9.54 7.19
CA LEU A 64 -7.82 -8.30 6.85
C LEU A 64 -6.85 -7.12 6.77
N ALA A 65 -5.97 -6.95 7.76
CA ALA A 65 -4.96 -5.89 7.76
C ALA A 65 -3.97 -6.05 6.60
N THR A 66 -3.63 -7.27 6.23
CA THR A 66 -2.75 -7.55 5.08
C THR A 66 -3.46 -7.31 3.75
N ALA A 67 -4.74 -7.67 3.65
CA ALA A 67 -5.55 -7.43 2.45
C ALA A 67 -5.70 -5.94 2.12
N LEU A 68 -5.78 -5.08 3.14
CA LEU A 68 -5.84 -3.63 2.95
C LEU A 68 -4.62 -3.08 2.21
N LEU A 69 -3.46 -3.69 2.36
CA LEU A 69 -2.24 -3.31 1.62
C LEU A 69 -2.40 -3.49 0.10
N GLY A 70 -3.30 -4.36 -0.34
CA GLY A 70 -3.61 -4.57 -1.75
C GLY A 70 -4.26 -3.37 -2.44
N TYR A 71 -4.82 -2.45 -1.67
CA TYR A 71 -5.42 -1.21 -2.19
C TYR A 71 -4.43 -0.05 -2.27
N LEU A 72 -3.20 -0.25 -1.83
CA LEU A 72 -2.15 0.76 -1.94
C LEU A 72 -1.54 0.72 -3.34
N ASN A 73 -1.85 1.74 -4.13
CA ASN A 73 -1.21 2.00 -5.41
C ASN A 73 -0.58 3.38 -5.37
N TYR A 74 0.63 3.50 -5.88
CA TYR A 74 1.30 4.79 -5.95
C TYR A 74 1.30 5.36 -7.37
N SER A 75 1.38 6.69 -7.45
CA SER A 75 1.52 7.41 -8.71
C SER A 75 2.94 7.94 -8.83
N PRO A 76 3.73 7.50 -9.84
CA PRO A 76 5.09 7.97 -10.01
C PRO A 76 5.18 9.45 -10.44
N LEU A 77 4.07 10.03 -10.90
CA LEU A 77 4.02 11.41 -11.39
C LEU A 77 3.49 12.42 -10.37
N LYS A 78 2.92 11.96 -9.25
CA LYS A 78 2.45 12.85 -8.19
C LYS A 78 3.58 13.24 -7.23
N GLY A 79 3.53 14.46 -6.71
CA GLY A 79 4.40 14.91 -5.64
C GLY A 79 4.05 14.29 -4.29
N LEU A 80 5.02 14.24 -3.39
CA LEU A 80 4.83 13.81 -2.01
C LEU A 80 4.17 14.93 -1.20
N SER A 81 3.39 14.56 -0.18
CA SER A 81 2.76 15.48 0.76
C SER A 81 3.48 15.42 2.12
N ASP A 82 3.72 16.59 2.72
CA ASP A 82 4.26 16.74 4.07
C ASP A 82 3.17 16.80 5.15
N ASP A 83 1.92 16.51 4.79
CA ASP A 83 0.81 16.49 5.75
C ASP A 83 1.07 15.49 6.87
N ALA A 84 0.49 15.75 8.05
CA ALA A 84 0.64 14.90 9.21
C ALA A 84 0.21 13.46 8.92
N GLN A 85 0.95 12.51 9.48
CA GLN A 85 0.64 11.09 9.39
C GLN A 85 -0.67 10.79 10.11
N LEU A 86 -1.56 10.05 9.47
CA LEU A 86 -2.90 9.73 9.98
C LEU A 86 -2.99 8.31 10.53
N ILE A 87 -2.37 7.35 9.87
CA ILE A 87 -2.43 5.95 10.27
C ILE A 87 -1.05 5.31 10.22
N GLN A 88 -0.79 4.43 11.17
CA GLN A 88 0.42 3.61 11.22
C GLN A 88 0.03 2.16 11.49
N ILE A 89 0.45 1.26 10.62
CA ILE A 89 0.27 -0.17 10.78
C ILE A 89 1.64 -0.82 10.93
N THR A 90 1.84 -1.54 12.01
CA THR A 90 3.08 -2.29 12.27
C THR A 90 2.77 -3.77 12.26
N TYR A 91 3.40 -4.51 11.36
CA TYR A 91 3.32 -5.96 11.27
C TYR A 91 4.53 -6.55 11.98
N ILE A 92 4.29 -7.24 13.09
CA ILE A 92 5.35 -7.91 13.86
C ILE A 92 5.43 -9.36 13.39
N MET A 93 6.59 -9.72 12.85
CA MET A 93 6.82 -11.03 12.27
C MET A 93 7.23 -12.06 13.33
N ASP A 94 7.12 -13.34 13.01
CA ASP A 94 7.47 -14.46 13.88
C ASP A 94 8.95 -14.52 14.29
N ASP A 95 9.83 -13.87 13.51
CA ASP A 95 11.27 -13.74 13.80
C ASP A 95 11.61 -12.47 14.62
N GLY A 96 10.59 -11.69 15.02
CA GLY A 96 10.75 -10.44 15.76
C GLY A 96 11.01 -9.23 14.88
N SER A 97 11.17 -9.39 13.56
CA SER A 97 11.30 -8.25 12.64
C SER A 97 9.97 -7.52 12.50
N GLU A 98 10.02 -6.25 12.11
CA GLU A 98 8.85 -5.41 11.92
C GLU A 98 8.76 -4.90 10.49
N TYR A 99 7.54 -4.80 10.00
CA TYR A 99 7.21 -4.19 8.73
C TYR A 99 6.23 -3.04 8.98
N GLU A 100 6.58 -1.83 8.58
CA GLU A 100 5.82 -0.64 8.91
C GLU A 100 5.21 0.01 7.67
N VAL A 101 3.93 0.39 7.79
CA VAL A 101 3.20 1.17 6.80
C VAL A 101 2.60 2.38 7.49
N ILE A 102 3.00 3.57 7.06
CA ILE A 102 2.46 4.84 7.56
C ILE A 102 1.80 5.55 6.39
N ALA A 103 0.65 6.17 6.61
CA ALA A 103 -0.04 6.91 5.56
C ALA A 103 -0.70 8.18 6.08
N ASN A 104 -0.72 9.20 5.24
CA ASN A 104 -1.68 10.29 5.27
C ASN A 104 -2.64 10.17 4.08
N ASN A 105 -3.41 11.22 3.77
CA ASN A 105 -4.37 11.17 2.66
C ASN A 105 -3.72 11.09 1.28
N TYR A 106 -2.44 11.45 1.15
CA TYR A 106 -1.77 11.63 -0.15
C TYR A 106 -0.48 10.85 -0.31
N THR A 107 0.13 10.42 0.80
CA THR A 107 1.44 9.77 0.82
C THR A 107 1.41 8.52 1.70
N VAL A 108 2.08 7.49 1.25
CA VAL A 108 2.37 6.30 2.05
C VAL A 108 3.89 6.18 2.23
N TRP A 109 4.30 5.90 3.46
CA TRP A 109 5.67 5.50 3.78
C TRP A 109 5.68 3.98 3.91
N TRP A 110 6.16 3.35 2.86
CA TRP A 110 6.23 1.90 2.77
C TRP A 110 7.57 1.42 3.30
N ASN A 111 7.56 0.93 4.53
CA ASN A 111 8.78 0.55 5.26
C ASN A 111 9.85 1.66 5.23
N GLY A 112 9.42 2.89 5.48
CA GLY A 112 10.26 4.09 5.50
C GLY A 112 10.45 4.77 4.13
N LYS A 113 9.98 4.18 3.03
CA LYS A 113 10.11 4.77 1.68
C LYS A 113 8.84 5.52 1.29
N PRO A 114 8.90 6.84 1.06
CA PRO A 114 7.72 7.61 0.68
C PRO A 114 7.31 7.36 -0.77
N ARG A 115 5.99 7.25 -0.98
CA ARG A 115 5.36 7.17 -2.31
C ARG A 115 4.06 7.97 -2.30
N ALA A 116 3.80 8.69 -3.39
CA ALA A 116 2.53 9.39 -3.56
C ALA A 116 1.41 8.40 -3.88
N LEU A 117 0.30 8.47 -3.16
CA LEU A 117 -0.86 7.61 -3.40
C LEU A 117 -1.58 8.00 -4.69
N LYS A 118 -2.00 7.01 -5.46
CA LYS A 118 -2.79 7.21 -6.67
C LYS A 118 -4.19 7.74 -6.32
N ASP A 119 -4.83 7.13 -5.33
CA ASP A 119 -6.16 7.48 -4.87
C ASP A 119 -6.06 8.18 -3.51
N ASP A 120 -6.39 9.47 -3.49
CA ASP A 120 -6.33 10.29 -2.28
C ASP A 120 -7.27 9.75 -1.22
N ASN A 121 -6.80 9.69 0.02
CA ASN A 121 -7.53 9.32 1.24
C ASN A 121 -8.23 7.94 1.25
N THR A 122 -8.24 7.17 0.18
CA THR A 122 -8.94 5.87 0.12
C THR A 122 -8.41 4.89 1.15
N PHE A 123 -7.09 4.72 1.24
CA PHE A 123 -6.49 3.80 2.20
C PHE A 123 -6.78 4.16 3.65
N VAL A 124 -6.63 5.44 4.02
CA VAL A 124 -6.91 5.92 5.37
C VAL A 124 -8.39 5.74 5.71
N LYS A 125 -9.29 6.06 4.79
CA LYS A 125 -10.74 5.84 4.98
C LYS A 125 -11.09 4.38 5.17
N MET A 126 -10.51 3.48 4.40
CA MET A 126 -10.74 2.04 4.53
C MET A 126 -10.25 1.52 5.87
N CYS A 127 -9.04 1.88 6.29
CA CYS A 127 -8.51 1.48 7.60
C CYS A 127 -9.37 2.02 8.73
N THR A 128 -9.82 3.27 8.65
CA THR A 128 -10.69 3.90 9.64
C THR A 128 -12.02 3.16 9.73
N ALA A 129 -12.65 2.86 8.60
CA ALA A 129 -13.93 2.15 8.56
C ALA A 129 -13.83 0.74 9.11
N VAL A 130 -12.75 0.03 8.81
CA VAL A 130 -12.58 -1.37 9.22
C VAL A 130 -12.21 -1.50 10.70
N PHE A 131 -11.34 -0.64 11.22
CA PHE A 131 -10.77 -0.83 12.55
C PHE A 131 -11.23 0.18 13.61
N PHE A 132 -11.72 1.35 13.22
CA PHE A 132 -12.02 2.44 14.15
C PHE A 132 -13.48 2.92 14.13
N ALA A 133 -14.27 2.63 13.11
CA ALA A 133 -15.64 3.13 12.99
C ALA A 133 -16.70 2.31 13.73
N SER A 134 -16.36 1.18 14.31
CA SER A 134 -17.31 0.25 14.96
C SER A 134 -17.75 0.65 16.37
N ASN A 135 -17.36 1.82 16.86
CA ASN A 135 -17.68 2.31 18.20
C ASN A 135 -18.74 3.41 18.23
N GLU A 136 -19.42 3.63 17.12
CA GLU A 136 -20.55 4.58 17.06
C GLU A 136 -21.89 3.89 17.20
#